data_635a9f77f51a492eacf84a5f97e3a95d
#
_entry.id   635a9f77f51a492eacf84a5f97e3a95d
#
_cell.length_a   1.000
_cell.length_b   1.000
_cell.length_c   1.000
_cell.angle_alpha   90.00
_cell.angle_beta   90.00
_cell.angle_gamma   90.00
#
_symmetry.space_group_name_H-M   'P 1'
#
loop_
_entity.id
_entity.type
_entity.pdbx_description
1 polymer ?
#
loop_
_entity_poly.entity_id
_entity_poly.type
_entity_poly.pdbx_seq_one_letter_code
_entity_poly.pdbx_strand_id
1 'polypeptide(L)'
;MLSPKRTRFRKQHRGRMKGISCRGNHICFGRYALQALEPAWITARQIEAGRRAMTRYARRGGKIWVRVFPDKPITVRPAETRMGSGKGSPEYWVSVIKPGRILYEMGGVSETVARAAISIAACKMPIKTQFVILG
;
A
#
# COMPACT_ATOMS: atom_id res chain seq x y z
N MET A 1 9.82 4.05 -8.35
CA MET A 1 8.60 3.65 -7.65
C MET A 1 8.03 2.38 -8.25
N LEU A 2 7.22 1.67 -7.51
CA LEU A 2 6.64 0.43 -7.97
C LEU A 2 5.62 0.66 -9.09
N SER A 3 5.73 -0.13 -10.15
CA SER A 3 4.76 -0.15 -11.24
C SER A 3 4.89 -1.47 -11.99
N PRO A 4 3.83 -1.96 -12.63
CA PRO A 4 3.93 -3.18 -13.43
C PRO A 4 4.84 -2.99 -14.64
N LYS A 5 5.60 -4.02 -14.98
CA LYS A 5 6.43 -4.02 -16.21
C LYS A 5 5.57 -4.17 -17.45
N ARG A 6 4.54 -4.98 -17.36
CA ARG A 6 3.62 -5.27 -18.45
C ARG A 6 2.20 -5.34 -17.92
N THR A 7 1.25 -4.83 -18.70
CA THR A 7 -0.16 -4.92 -18.35
C THR A 7 -0.95 -5.47 -19.54
N ARG A 8 -1.95 -6.29 -19.25
CA ARG A 8 -2.85 -6.79 -20.26
C ARG A 8 -3.84 -5.72 -20.69
N PHE A 9 -4.31 -4.91 -19.72
CA PHE A 9 -5.24 -3.82 -19.97
C PHE A 9 -4.61 -2.52 -19.47
N ARG A 10 -4.64 -1.51 -20.32
CA ARG A 10 -4.06 -0.22 -20.02
C ARG A 10 -4.91 0.60 -19.04
N LYS A 11 -6.22 0.37 -19.07
CA LYS A 11 -7.19 1.09 -18.24
C LYS A 11 -8.12 0.09 -17.56
N GLN A 12 -8.62 0.43 -16.37
CA GLN A 12 -9.50 -0.43 -15.61
C GLN A 12 -10.69 0.36 -15.06
N HIS A 13 -11.79 -0.36 -14.82
CA HIS A 13 -12.93 0.22 -14.13
C HIS A 13 -12.61 0.48 -12.67
N ARG A 14 -13.31 1.45 -12.09
CA ARG A 14 -13.10 1.81 -10.69
C ARG A 14 -13.34 0.65 -9.74
N GLY A 15 -14.41 -0.09 -9.94
CA GLY A 15 -14.76 -1.21 -9.09
C GLY A 15 -15.37 -0.79 -7.76
N ARG A 16 -15.64 -1.79 -6.91
CA ARG A 16 -16.20 -1.59 -5.56
C ARG A 16 -15.21 -2.08 -4.52
N MET A 17 -15.07 -1.32 -3.44
CA MET A 17 -14.18 -1.65 -2.33
C MET A 17 -14.98 -2.14 -1.13
N LYS A 18 -15.92 -3.06 -1.36
CA LYS A 18 -16.73 -3.63 -0.28
C LYS A 18 -16.13 -4.94 0.21
N GLY A 19 -16.45 -5.29 1.45
CA GLY A 19 -16.03 -6.53 2.07
C GLY A 19 -14.71 -6.42 2.81
N ILE A 20 -14.26 -7.57 3.30
CA ILE A 20 -13.04 -7.72 4.09
C ILE A 20 -12.03 -8.48 3.24
N SER A 21 -10.75 -8.23 3.47
CA SER A 21 -9.69 -8.95 2.78
C SER A 21 -9.70 -10.43 3.17
N CYS A 22 -9.78 -11.32 2.16
CA CYS A 22 -9.70 -12.77 2.35
C CYS A 22 -8.29 -13.30 2.13
N ARG A 23 -7.44 -12.55 1.44
CA ARG A 23 -6.06 -12.90 1.16
C ARG A 23 -5.15 -11.77 1.56
N GLY A 24 -3.94 -12.09 1.97
CA GLY A 24 -2.99 -11.08 2.42
C GLY A 24 -3.42 -10.42 3.73
N ASN A 25 -4.20 -11.11 4.55
CA ASN A 25 -4.68 -10.62 5.84
C ASN A 25 -3.95 -11.27 7.03
N HIS A 26 -2.93 -12.08 6.74
CA HIS A 26 -2.11 -12.74 7.77
C HIS A 26 -0.64 -12.42 7.56
N ILE A 27 0.10 -12.37 8.68
CA ILE A 27 1.56 -12.21 8.63
C ILE A 27 2.17 -13.51 8.12
N CYS A 28 3.00 -13.43 7.08
CA CYS A 28 3.61 -14.60 6.45
C CYS A 28 5.14 -14.61 6.55
N PHE A 29 5.78 -13.46 6.57
CA PHE A 29 7.24 -13.36 6.46
C PHE A 29 7.91 -12.85 7.72
N GLY A 30 7.33 -11.84 8.36
CA GLY A 30 7.89 -11.22 9.53
C GLY A 30 7.13 -11.56 10.80
N ARG A 31 7.41 -10.81 11.85
CA ARG A 31 6.73 -10.95 13.14
C ARG A 31 5.79 -9.80 13.43
N TYR A 32 6.06 -8.64 12.88
CA TYR A 32 5.28 -7.42 13.09
C TYR A 32 4.73 -6.94 11.77
N ALA A 33 3.58 -6.30 11.80
CA ALA A 33 2.93 -5.84 10.58
C ALA A 33 2.10 -4.60 10.79
N LEU A 34 1.83 -3.91 9.69
CA LEU A 34 0.84 -2.84 9.61
C LEU A 34 -0.36 -3.37 8.84
N GLN A 35 -1.52 -3.32 9.46
CA GLN A 35 -2.76 -3.85 8.89
C GLN A 35 -3.76 -2.71 8.65
N ALA A 36 -4.39 -2.72 7.48
CA ALA A 36 -5.40 -1.73 7.14
C ALA A 36 -6.71 -2.00 7.87
N LEU A 37 -7.34 -0.94 8.35
CA LEU A 37 -8.66 -0.99 9.00
C LEU A 37 -9.77 -0.43 8.13
N GLU A 38 -9.43 0.26 7.06
CA GLU A 38 -10.37 0.89 6.14
C GLU A 38 -10.04 0.55 4.69
N PRO A 39 -11.04 0.56 3.79
CA PRO A 39 -10.76 0.38 2.36
C PRO A 39 -10.20 1.68 1.77
N ALA A 40 -9.27 1.56 0.84
CA ALA A 40 -8.71 2.72 0.13
C ALA A 40 -7.90 2.30 -1.08
N TRP A 41 -7.58 3.28 -1.90
CA TRP A 41 -6.55 3.17 -2.93
C TRP A 41 -5.27 3.79 -2.38
N ILE A 42 -4.24 2.99 -2.28
CA ILE A 42 -2.93 3.45 -1.81
C ILE A 42 -2.03 3.59 -3.03
N THR A 43 -1.49 4.78 -3.24
CA THR A 43 -0.67 5.07 -4.41
C THR A 43 0.73 4.48 -4.28
N ALA A 44 1.41 4.28 -5.42
CA ALA A 44 2.79 3.84 -5.44
C ALA A 44 3.70 4.78 -4.63
N ARG A 45 3.42 6.07 -4.66
CA ARG A 45 4.17 7.07 -3.90
C ARG A 45 4.00 6.90 -2.40
N GLN A 46 2.78 6.62 -1.96
CA GLN A 46 2.50 6.37 -0.54
C GLN A 46 3.19 5.10 -0.04
N ILE A 47 3.16 4.04 -0.85
CA ILE A 47 3.83 2.78 -0.52
C ILE A 47 5.34 3.01 -0.38
N GLU A 48 5.93 3.72 -1.31
CA GLU A 48 7.37 4.01 -1.28
C GLU A 48 7.73 4.91 -0.10
N ALA A 49 6.90 5.91 0.21
CA ALA A 49 7.11 6.79 1.35
C ALA A 49 7.13 6.02 2.67
N GLY A 50 6.18 5.09 2.84
CA GLY A 50 6.12 4.23 4.03
C GLY A 50 7.34 3.32 4.14
N ARG A 51 7.71 2.68 3.04
CA ARG A 51 8.90 1.81 3.00
C ARG A 51 10.16 2.59 3.39
N ARG A 52 10.36 3.76 2.82
CA ARG A 52 11.54 4.60 3.12
C ARG A 52 11.56 5.04 4.58
N ALA A 53 10.41 5.41 5.13
CA ALA A 53 10.31 5.83 6.52
C ALA A 53 10.70 4.69 7.48
N MET A 54 10.20 3.48 7.23
CA MET A 54 10.54 2.31 8.02
C MET A 54 12.03 1.97 7.92
N THR A 55 12.57 1.96 6.71
CA THR A 55 13.98 1.65 6.46
C THR A 55 14.89 2.66 7.16
N ARG A 56 14.52 3.94 7.09
CA ARG A 56 15.31 5.00 7.72
C ARG A 56 15.33 4.86 9.25
N TYR A 57 14.19 4.55 9.84
CA TYR A 57 14.10 4.40 11.30
C TYR A 57 14.82 3.15 11.79
N ALA A 58 14.59 2.02 11.14
CA ALA A 58 15.25 0.76 11.50
C ALA A 58 16.73 0.73 11.11
N ARG A 59 17.13 1.64 10.25
CA ARG A 59 18.49 1.72 9.69
C ARG A 59 18.83 0.40 9.00
N ARG A 60 19.91 -0.26 9.39
CA ARG A 60 20.34 -1.53 8.77
C ARG A 60 19.84 -2.77 9.51
N GLY A 61 19.02 -2.57 10.55
CA GLY A 61 18.50 -3.69 11.34
C GLY A 61 17.27 -4.33 10.70
N GLY A 62 17.22 -5.65 10.73
CA GLY A 62 16.04 -6.40 10.33
C GLY A 62 15.74 -6.42 8.84
N LYS A 63 14.55 -6.92 8.54
CA LYS A 63 14.04 -7.01 7.18
C LYS A 63 12.65 -6.39 7.11
N ILE A 64 12.33 -5.83 5.95
CA ILE A 64 11.03 -5.23 5.68
C ILE A 64 10.46 -5.86 4.41
N TRP A 65 9.20 -6.27 4.47
CA TRP A 65 8.48 -6.80 3.32
C TRP A 65 7.31 -5.88 2.99
N VAL A 66 7.22 -5.46 1.75
CA VAL A 66 6.08 -4.69 1.24
C VAL A 66 5.09 -5.70 0.67
N ARG A 67 3.94 -5.84 1.33
CA ARG A 67 2.94 -6.88 1.00
C ARG A 67 1.92 -6.43 -0.05
N VAL A 68 1.98 -5.20 -0.50
CA VAL A 68 1.05 -4.66 -1.48
C VAL A 68 1.81 -4.16 -2.70
N PHE A 69 1.17 -4.27 -3.85
CA PHE A 69 1.75 -3.82 -5.12
C PHE A 69 0.73 -2.95 -5.87
N PRO A 70 1.14 -1.79 -6.38
CA PRO A 70 0.23 -0.89 -7.10
C PRO A 70 0.06 -1.38 -8.55
N ASP A 71 -0.95 -2.18 -8.77
CA ASP A 71 -1.21 -2.81 -10.06
C ASP A 71 -2.37 -2.21 -10.84
N LYS A 72 -3.12 -1.28 -10.24
CA LYS A 72 -4.27 -0.65 -10.88
C LYS A 72 -3.89 0.72 -11.42
N PRO A 73 -4.04 0.94 -12.76
CA PRO A 73 -3.77 2.25 -13.34
C PRO A 73 -4.94 3.20 -13.07
N ILE A 74 -4.61 4.43 -12.67
CA ILE A 74 -5.60 5.49 -12.47
C ILE A 74 -5.43 6.51 -13.59
N THR A 75 -6.53 6.85 -14.22
CA THR A 75 -6.55 7.78 -15.34
C THR A 75 -6.96 9.16 -14.86
N VAL A 76 -6.36 10.18 -15.45
CA VAL A 76 -6.69 11.58 -15.16
C VAL A 76 -6.83 12.33 -16.47
N ARG A 77 -7.85 13.16 -16.56
CA ARG A 77 -8.03 14.05 -17.72
C ARG A 77 -7.37 15.39 -17.42
N PRO A 78 -6.78 16.03 -18.46
CA PRO A 78 -6.27 17.38 -18.27
C PRO A 78 -7.37 18.34 -17.82
N ALA A 79 -7.00 19.31 -16.98
CA ALA A 79 -7.97 20.24 -16.40
C ALA A 79 -8.71 21.09 -17.46
N GLU A 80 -8.07 21.35 -18.59
CA GLU A 80 -8.60 22.18 -19.67
C GLU A 80 -9.27 21.39 -20.79
N THR A 81 -9.55 20.10 -20.57
CA THR A 81 -10.15 19.25 -21.58
C THR A 81 -11.66 19.43 -21.62
N ARG A 82 -12.23 19.46 -22.83
CA ARG A 82 -13.69 19.51 -23.01
C ARG A 82 -14.33 18.24 -22.48
N MET A 83 -15.60 18.32 -22.14
CA MET A 83 -16.38 17.18 -21.68
C MET A 83 -16.52 16.15 -22.82
N GLY A 84 -16.51 14.85 -22.45
CA GLY A 84 -16.63 13.75 -23.41
C GLY A 84 -15.27 13.30 -23.93
N SER A 85 -15.26 12.65 -25.09
CA SER A 85 -14.05 12.14 -25.77
C SER A 85 -13.32 11.00 -25.05
N GLY A 86 -14.04 10.24 -24.21
CA GLY A 86 -13.54 9.02 -23.62
C GLY A 86 -12.73 9.19 -22.35
N LYS A 87 -12.17 8.09 -21.89
CA LYS A 87 -11.42 7.99 -20.64
C LYS A 87 -10.02 8.61 -20.81
N GLY A 88 -9.55 9.31 -19.77
CA GLY A 88 -8.24 9.92 -19.78
C GLY A 88 -7.10 8.91 -19.85
N SER A 89 -5.87 9.41 -19.94
CA SER A 89 -4.68 8.58 -19.97
C SER A 89 -4.29 8.09 -18.58
N PRO A 90 -3.69 6.89 -18.44
CA PRO A 90 -3.14 6.45 -17.16
C PRO A 90 -2.06 7.41 -16.69
N GLU A 91 -2.11 7.80 -15.43
CA GLU A 91 -1.18 8.76 -14.86
C GLU A 91 -0.38 8.18 -13.70
N TYR A 92 -1.04 7.40 -12.82
CA TYR A 92 -0.36 6.80 -11.69
C TYR A 92 -0.99 5.45 -11.35
N TRP A 93 -0.30 4.71 -10.48
CA TRP A 93 -0.69 3.35 -10.09
C TRP A 93 -1.10 3.32 -8.63
N VAL A 94 -2.11 2.51 -8.33
CA VAL A 94 -2.58 2.31 -6.96
C VAL A 94 -2.78 0.83 -6.67
N SER A 95 -2.77 0.50 -5.38
CA SER A 95 -3.20 -0.80 -4.88
C SER A 95 -4.56 -0.63 -4.22
N VAL A 96 -5.50 -1.50 -4.56
CA VAL A 96 -6.83 -1.52 -3.94
C VAL A 96 -6.72 -2.28 -2.63
N ILE A 97 -6.97 -1.61 -1.52
CA ILE A 97 -6.83 -2.19 -0.18
C ILE A 97 -8.21 -2.32 0.44
N LYS A 98 -8.47 -3.49 1.02
CA LYS A 98 -9.67 -3.77 1.81
C LYS A 98 -9.30 -3.88 3.29
N PRO A 99 -10.24 -3.66 4.21
CA PRO A 99 -9.96 -3.85 5.65
C PRO A 99 -9.39 -5.25 5.93
N GLY A 100 -8.39 -5.32 6.77
CA GLY A 100 -7.72 -6.57 7.13
C GLY A 100 -6.44 -6.86 6.34
N ARG A 101 -6.19 -6.13 5.24
CA ARG A 101 -5.01 -6.35 4.42
C ARG A 101 -3.74 -5.94 5.15
N ILE A 102 -2.72 -6.80 5.08
CA ILE A 102 -1.38 -6.48 5.59
C ILE A 102 -0.67 -5.62 4.56
N LEU A 103 -0.17 -4.47 4.98
CA LEU A 103 0.53 -3.52 4.10
C LEU A 103 2.03 -3.73 4.11
N TYR A 104 2.61 -3.84 5.31
CA TYR A 104 4.04 -4.07 5.50
C TYR A 104 4.24 -5.11 6.58
N GLU A 105 5.36 -5.84 6.48
CA GLU A 105 5.83 -6.73 7.53
C GLU A 105 7.25 -6.39 7.90
N MET A 106 7.61 -6.65 9.15
CA MET A 106 8.93 -6.35 9.65
C MET A 106 9.40 -7.49 10.56
N GLY A 107 10.66 -7.85 10.46
CA GLY A 107 11.25 -8.90 11.28
C GLY A 107 12.72 -8.64 11.56
N GLY A 108 13.27 -9.38 12.51
CA GLY A 108 14.68 -9.23 12.87
C GLY A 108 15.01 -8.01 13.70
N VAL A 109 14.01 -7.37 14.32
CA VAL A 109 14.18 -6.21 15.19
C VAL A 109 13.37 -6.41 16.47
N SER A 110 13.66 -5.62 17.49
CA SER A 110 12.89 -5.65 18.74
C SER A 110 11.49 -5.05 18.51
N GLU A 111 10.56 -5.41 19.39
CA GLU A 111 9.20 -4.88 19.32
C GLU A 111 9.17 -3.35 19.40
N THR A 112 10.00 -2.76 20.25
CA THR A 112 10.06 -1.30 20.40
C THR A 112 10.45 -0.61 19.09
N VAL A 113 11.48 -1.12 18.42
CA VAL A 113 11.92 -0.58 17.13
C VAL A 113 10.87 -0.80 16.05
N ALA A 114 10.29 -2.00 15.99
CA ALA A 114 9.26 -2.32 15.00
C ALA A 114 8.03 -1.44 15.19
N ARG A 115 7.57 -1.27 16.42
CA ARG A 115 6.38 -0.45 16.72
C ARG A 115 6.59 1.01 16.30
N ALA A 116 7.77 1.55 16.57
CA ALA A 116 8.09 2.93 16.19
C ALA A 116 8.20 3.09 14.67
N ALA A 117 8.89 2.18 14.00
CA ALA A 117 9.06 2.23 12.54
C ALA A 117 7.71 2.11 11.82
N ILE A 118 6.89 1.16 12.24
CA ILE A 118 5.58 0.93 11.64
C ILE A 118 4.64 2.10 11.91
N SER A 119 4.74 2.73 13.09
CA SER A 119 3.96 3.92 13.41
C SER A 119 4.30 5.08 12.46
N ILE A 120 5.57 5.25 12.14
CA ILE A 120 5.98 6.28 11.18
C ILE A 120 5.42 5.98 9.79
N ALA A 121 5.48 4.72 9.37
CA ALA A 121 4.90 4.31 8.09
C ALA A 121 3.38 4.54 8.05
N ALA A 122 2.69 4.29 9.16
CA ALA A 122 1.26 4.52 9.26
C ALA A 122 0.88 5.98 8.99
N CYS A 123 1.74 6.92 9.39
CA CYS A 123 1.51 8.34 9.13
C CYS A 123 1.53 8.70 7.64
N LYS A 124 2.11 7.85 6.79
CA LYS A 124 2.16 8.06 5.34
C LYS A 124 0.95 7.48 4.62
N MET A 125 0.09 6.74 5.34
CA MET A 125 -1.09 6.11 4.76
C MET A 125 -2.32 7.01 4.89
N PRO A 126 -3.23 6.99 3.91
CA PRO A 126 -4.45 7.82 3.94
C PRO A 126 -5.56 7.23 4.79
N ILE A 127 -5.34 6.09 5.42
CA ILE A 127 -6.36 5.33 6.14
C ILE A 127 -5.91 4.99 7.55
N LYS A 128 -6.86 4.58 8.37
CA LYS A 128 -6.56 4.04 9.69
C LYS A 128 -5.94 2.66 9.57
N THR A 129 -4.92 2.44 10.36
CA THR A 129 -4.16 1.19 10.37
C THR A 129 -3.88 0.78 11.80
N GLN A 130 -3.47 -0.48 11.98
CA GLN A 130 -3.09 -0.96 13.32
C GLN A 130 -1.81 -1.77 13.25
N PHE A 131 -1.05 -1.73 14.32
CA PHE A 131 0.13 -2.56 14.53
C PHE A 131 -0.32 -3.96 14.95
N VAL A 132 0.22 -4.99 14.30
CA VAL A 132 -0.13 -6.39 14.56
C VAL A 132 1.13 -7.17 14.85
N ILE A 133 1.03 -8.10 15.80
CA ILE A 133 2.12 -9.02 16.17
C ILE A 133 1.67 -10.44 15.83
N LEU A 134 2.57 -11.21 15.23
CA LEU A 134 2.33 -12.64 15.01
C LEU A 134 2.36 -13.34 16.35
N GLY A 135 1.23 -13.82 16.74
CA GLY A 135 1.06 -14.49 18.03
C GLY A 135 1.33 -15.97 18.02
#